data_e6c7a71284e6c09d1b10674801916121
#
_entry.id   e6c7a71284e6c09d1b10674801916121
#
_cell.length_a   1.000
_cell.length_b   1.000
_cell.length_c   1.000
_cell.angle_alpha   90.00
_cell.angle_beta   90.00
_cell.angle_gamma   90.00
#
_symmetry.space_group_name_H-M   'P 1'
#
loop_
_entity.id
_entity.type
_entity.pdbx_description
1 polymer ?
#
loop_
_entity_poly.entity_id
_entity_poly.type
_entity_poly.pdbx_seq_one_letter_code
_entity_poly.pdbx_strand_id
1 'polypeptide(L)'
;ILTQKSSQKFGDVLGIMKVDIPAKWHNVFSKSNRTIDEEMEAIGKRVYDIHLILKKKQGGIEFKLTEEQEDKFNDFFNKLVEEYKDMLGRDFVANIYRMGLSAYRIAMILSITRLEGTTSLPECIICKDEDLECALIIADTLMQHAARIFSTLLPSKEGDDVMGIKLSPKSEKLFAALPASFNRQMVLAAAQKLGIAKRTAEKYVGEYVSRYNLCKRVDNGKYEKVDLTENQQDSTPR
;
A
#
# COMPACT_ATOMS: atom_id res chain seq x y z
N ILE A 1 -20.58 -13.61 -8.88
CA ILE A 1 -19.74 -13.80 -10.10
C ILE A 1 -19.41 -12.41 -10.61
N LEU A 2 -18.24 -11.90 -10.23
CA LEU A 2 -17.71 -10.63 -10.75
C LEU A 2 -17.11 -10.91 -12.13
N THR A 3 -17.72 -10.39 -13.18
CA THR A 3 -17.19 -10.47 -14.54
C THR A 3 -15.93 -9.60 -14.69
N GLN A 4 -15.07 -9.89 -15.66
CA GLN A 4 -13.82 -9.17 -15.91
C GLN A 4 -13.98 -7.62 -16.00
N LYS A 5 -15.15 -7.14 -16.44
CA LYS A 5 -15.53 -5.72 -16.45
C LYS A 5 -15.76 -5.14 -15.05
N SER A 6 -16.15 -5.95 -14.07
CA SER A 6 -16.34 -5.47 -12.68
C SER A 6 -15.03 -5.41 -11.91
N SER A 7 -14.03 -6.23 -12.25
CA SER A 7 -12.70 -6.15 -11.62
C SER A 7 -11.94 -4.87 -12.01
N GLN A 8 -12.10 -4.39 -13.26
CA GLN A 8 -11.57 -3.09 -13.66
C GLN A 8 -12.21 -1.93 -12.89
N LYS A 9 -13.53 -1.99 -12.64
CA LYS A 9 -14.22 -0.97 -11.82
C LYS A 9 -13.77 -0.97 -10.36
N PHE A 10 -13.38 -2.13 -9.81
CA PHE A 10 -12.82 -2.21 -8.45
C PHE A 10 -11.42 -1.59 -8.34
N GLY A 11 -10.60 -1.69 -9.39
CA GLY A 11 -9.31 -0.97 -9.46
C GLY A 11 -9.46 0.55 -9.48
N ASP A 12 -10.65 1.04 -9.83
CA ASP A 12 -10.98 2.46 -9.84
C ASP A 12 -11.39 3.01 -8.46
N VAL A 13 -11.63 2.13 -7.47
CA VAL A 13 -11.98 2.53 -6.11
C VAL A 13 -10.69 2.84 -5.35
N LEU A 14 -10.37 4.11 -5.27
CA LEU A 14 -9.26 4.63 -4.47
C LEU A 14 -9.46 4.30 -2.99
N GLY A 15 -8.42 3.80 -2.36
CA GLY A 15 -8.36 3.70 -0.92
C GLY A 15 -9.10 2.50 -0.30
N ILE A 16 -9.15 1.34 -1.01
CA ILE A 16 -9.60 0.12 -0.36
C ILE A 16 -8.57 -0.32 0.67
N MET A 17 -8.98 -0.30 1.93
CA MET A 17 -8.18 -0.78 3.04
C MET A 17 -8.73 -2.12 3.54
N LYS A 18 -7.91 -3.19 3.43
CA LYS A 18 -8.24 -4.45 4.08
C LYS A 18 -7.83 -4.37 5.55
N VAL A 19 -8.80 -4.36 6.44
CA VAL A 19 -8.57 -4.38 7.88
C VAL A 19 -8.91 -5.78 8.39
N ASP A 20 -7.91 -6.49 8.90
CA ASP A 20 -8.11 -7.74 9.62
C ASP A 20 -8.50 -7.40 11.06
N ILE A 21 -9.80 -7.30 11.31
CA ILE A 21 -10.34 -7.09 12.65
C ILE A 21 -10.39 -8.46 13.32
N PRO A 22 -9.69 -8.68 14.46
CA PRO A 22 -9.83 -9.92 15.20
C PRO A 22 -11.29 -10.09 15.64
N ALA A 23 -11.85 -11.28 15.43
CA ALA A 23 -13.23 -11.60 15.81
C ALA A 23 -13.36 -11.61 17.35
N LYS A 24 -13.48 -10.42 17.92
CA LYS A 24 -13.68 -10.22 19.35
C LYS A 24 -15.02 -9.54 19.58
N TRP A 25 -15.84 -10.16 20.40
CA TRP A 25 -17.07 -9.53 20.82
C TRP A 25 -16.77 -8.27 21.65
N HIS A 26 -17.33 -7.14 21.23
CA HIS A 26 -17.27 -5.89 21.99
C HIS A 26 -18.52 -5.76 22.84
N ASN A 27 -18.32 -5.42 24.12
CA ASN A 27 -19.44 -5.16 25.02
C ASN A 27 -20.18 -3.87 24.59
N VAL A 28 -21.33 -4.04 23.95
CA VAL A 28 -22.18 -2.92 23.48
C VAL A 28 -22.77 -2.07 24.61
N PHE A 29 -22.72 -2.54 25.85
CA PHE A 29 -23.18 -1.83 27.05
C PHE A 29 -22.07 -1.05 27.74
N SER A 30 -20.81 -1.11 27.23
CA SER A 30 -19.71 -0.36 27.81
C SER A 30 -19.91 1.14 27.60
N LYS A 31 -19.69 1.94 28.63
CA LYS A 31 -19.80 3.41 28.59
C LYS A 31 -18.72 4.07 27.72
N SER A 32 -17.77 3.29 27.17
CA SER A 32 -16.67 3.74 26.32
C SER A 32 -17.14 4.38 24.99
N ASN A 33 -18.34 4.05 24.52
CA ASN A 33 -18.85 4.59 23.26
C ASN A 33 -19.23 6.09 23.33
N ARG A 34 -19.43 6.64 24.53
CA ARG A 34 -19.80 8.05 24.67
C ARG A 34 -18.63 9.01 24.40
N THR A 35 -17.41 8.61 24.77
CA THR A 35 -16.20 9.42 24.55
C THR A 35 -15.86 9.54 23.07
N ILE A 36 -16.10 8.50 22.26
CA ILE A 36 -15.84 8.51 20.82
C ILE A 36 -16.82 9.45 20.11
N ASP A 37 -18.09 9.42 20.49
CA ASP A 37 -19.12 10.29 19.90
C ASP A 37 -18.84 11.77 20.19
N GLU A 38 -18.43 12.11 21.42
CA GLU A 38 -18.05 13.47 21.82
C GLU A 38 -16.82 13.96 21.04
N GLU A 39 -15.81 13.11 20.87
CA GLU A 39 -14.60 13.43 20.08
C GLU A 39 -14.93 13.63 18.60
N MET A 40 -15.77 12.75 18.04
CA MET A 40 -16.21 12.87 16.64
C MET A 40 -17.05 14.13 16.41
N GLU A 41 -17.90 14.50 17.35
CA GLU A 41 -18.68 15.73 17.28
C GLU A 41 -17.77 16.99 17.34
N ALA A 42 -16.76 16.97 18.22
CA ALA A 42 -15.78 18.04 18.33
C ALA A 42 -14.98 18.21 17.02
N ILE A 43 -14.50 17.10 16.43
CA ILE A 43 -13.79 17.10 15.14
C ILE A 43 -14.74 17.59 14.03
N GLY A 44 -15.97 17.10 13.99
CA GLY A 44 -16.98 17.50 13.01
C GLY A 44 -17.26 18.99 13.04
N LYS A 45 -17.35 19.59 14.23
CA LYS A 45 -17.51 21.04 14.40
C LYS A 45 -16.31 21.81 13.83
N ARG A 46 -15.08 21.39 14.14
CA ARG A 46 -13.87 22.03 13.62
C ARG A 46 -13.82 22.01 12.09
N VAL A 47 -14.12 20.87 11.48
CA VAL A 47 -14.20 20.72 10.01
C VAL A 47 -15.28 21.62 9.43
N TYR A 48 -16.45 21.71 10.09
CA TYR A 48 -17.54 22.56 9.65
C TYR A 48 -17.18 24.04 9.71
N ASP A 49 -16.49 24.49 10.77
CA ASP A 49 -16.04 25.87 10.92
C ASP A 49 -15.05 26.25 9.80
N ILE A 50 -14.10 25.37 9.47
CA ILE A 50 -13.18 25.54 8.33
C ILE A 50 -13.98 25.64 7.01
N HIS A 51 -14.97 24.76 6.81
CA HIS A 51 -15.82 24.79 5.63
C HIS A 51 -16.55 26.13 5.48
N LEU A 52 -17.11 26.67 6.58
CA LEU A 52 -17.78 27.97 6.56
C LEU A 52 -16.85 29.13 6.19
N ILE A 53 -15.60 29.08 6.66
CA ILE A 53 -14.58 30.06 6.33
C ILE A 53 -14.22 29.99 4.85
N LEU A 54 -13.98 28.79 4.34
CA LEU A 54 -13.65 28.54 2.93
C LEU A 54 -14.78 28.98 1.99
N LYS A 55 -16.03 28.72 2.38
CA LYS A 55 -17.22 29.09 1.59
C LYS A 55 -17.39 30.62 1.44
N LYS A 56 -16.91 31.39 2.40
CA LYS A 56 -16.99 32.87 2.34
C LYS A 56 -15.94 33.49 1.41
N LYS A 57 -14.89 32.77 1.06
CA LYS A 57 -13.83 33.27 0.18
C LYS A 57 -14.30 33.24 -1.28
N GLN A 58 -14.31 34.41 -1.92
CA GLN A 58 -14.46 34.52 -3.36
C GLN A 58 -13.10 34.24 -4.03
N GLY A 59 -13.07 33.37 -5.02
CA GLY A 59 -11.86 32.87 -5.63
C GLY A 59 -11.32 31.63 -4.89
N GLY A 60 -10.39 30.90 -5.52
CA GLY A 60 -9.76 29.73 -4.90
C GLY A 60 -8.64 30.12 -3.94
N ILE A 61 -8.11 29.13 -3.26
CA ILE A 61 -6.81 29.20 -2.58
C ILE A 61 -5.84 28.38 -3.41
N GLU A 62 -4.75 28.98 -3.82
CA GLU A 62 -3.69 28.26 -4.52
C GLU A 62 -2.94 27.39 -3.52
N PHE A 63 -2.65 26.12 -3.87
CA PHE A 63 -1.85 25.23 -3.06
C PHE A 63 -0.58 24.88 -3.81
N LYS A 64 0.57 24.99 -3.16
CA LYS A 64 1.89 24.74 -3.74
C LYS A 64 2.71 23.82 -2.86
N LEU A 65 3.52 23.00 -3.52
CA LEU A 65 4.68 22.35 -2.94
C LEU A 65 5.91 23.22 -3.18
N THR A 66 6.96 23.04 -2.39
CA THR A 66 8.28 23.56 -2.70
C THR A 66 8.95 22.66 -3.75
N GLU A 67 10.00 23.15 -4.44
CA GLU A 67 10.74 22.35 -5.42
C GLU A 67 11.27 21.04 -4.80
N GLU A 68 11.80 21.09 -3.57
CA GLU A 68 12.27 19.90 -2.85
C GLU A 68 11.14 18.92 -2.55
N GLN A 69 9.95 19.44 -2.24
CA GLN A 69 8.76 18.61 -2.01
C GLN A 69 8.22 17.99 -3.29
N GLU A 70 8.27 18.70 -4.41
CA GLU A 70 7.90 18.17 -5.74
C GLU A 70 8.83 17.04 -6.14
N ASP A 71 10.14 17.20 -5.96
CA ASP A 71 11.13 16.16 -6.24
C ASP A 71 10.88 14.92 -5.35
N LYS A 72 10.69 15.12 -4.04
CA LYS A 72 10.37 14.03 -3.10
C LYS A 72 9.10 13.29 -3.48
N PHE A 73 8.07 14.02 -3.89
CA PHE A 73 6.80 13.45 -4.35
C PHE A 73 6.98 12.63 -5.64
N ASN A 74 7.67 13.18 -6.63
CA ASN A 74 7.93 12.51 -7.90
C ASN A 74 8.78 11.25 -7.71
N ASP A 75 9.83 11.33 -6.91
CA ASP A 75 10.70 10.19 -6.61
C ASP A 75 9.95 9.06 -5.90
N PHE A 76 9.06 9.40 -4.97
CA PHE A 76 8.23 8.43 -4.27
C PHE A 76 7.34 7.64 -5.26
N PHE A 77 6.60 8.33 -6.13
CA PHE A 77 5.71 7.68 -7.07
C PHE A 77 6.45 6.97 -8.20
N ASN A 78 7.59 7.48 -8.66
CA ASN A 78 8.45 6.78 -9.62
C ASN A 78 8.94 5.44 -9.06
N LYS A 79 9.37 5.39 -7.79
CA LYS A 79 9.75 4.14 -7.11
C LYS A 79 8.59 3.15 -7.05
N LEU A 80 7.39 3.62 -6.72
CA LEU A 80 6.20 2.76 -6.71
C LEU A 80 5.89 2.21 -8.12
N VAL A 81 5.98 3.04 -9.17
CA VAL A 81 5.76 2.58 -10.55
C VAL A 81 6.76 1.49 -10.94
N GLU A 82 8.06 1.70 -10.66
CA GLU A 82 9.09 0.68 -10.95
C GLU A 82 8.83 -0.63 -10.19
N GLU A 83 8.48 -0.51 -8.91
CA GLU A 83 8.22 -1.67 -8.06
C GLU A 83 6.99 -2.46 -8.51
N TYR A 84 5.85 -1.81 -8.64
CA TYR A 84 4.59 -2.49 -8.91
C TYR A 84 4.38 -2.86 -10.37
N LYS A 85 4.99 -2.15 -11.32
CA LYS A 85 4.94 -2.50 -12.75
C LYS A 85 5.50 -3.89 -13.02
N ASP A 86 6.62 -4.23 -12.37
CA ASP A 86 7.26 -5.54 -12.52
C ASP A 86 6.48 -6.64 -11.78
N MET A 87 5.78 -6.28 -10.71
CA MET A 87 5.09 -7.21 -9.82
C MET A 87 3.66 -7.51 -10.26
N LEU A 88 2.88 -6.47 -10.57
CA LEU A 88 1.43 -6.56 -10.84
C LEU A 88 1.05 -6.18 -12.27
N GLY A 89 2.01 -5.74 -13.07
CA GLY A 89 1.78 -5.39 -14.47
C GLY A 89 1.26 -3.97 -14.67
N ARG A 90 1.02 -3.63 -15.96
CA ARG A 90 0.62 -2.27 -16.37
C ARG A 90 -0.75 -1.84 -15.85
N ASP A 91 -1.65 -2.79 -15.66
CA ASP A 91 -3.02 -2.48 -15.23
C ASP A 91 -3.04 -1.91 -13.81
N PHE A 92 -2.07 -2.31 -12.96
CA PHE A 92 -1.95 -1.76 -11.62
C PHE A 92 -1.31 -0.36 -11.60
N VAL A 93 -0.49 -0.01 -12.59
CA VAL A 93 0.18 1.30 -12.67
C VAL A 93 -0.83 2.45 -12.74
N ALA A 94 -1.98 2.23 -13.36
CA ALA A 94 -3.06 3.24 -13.40
C ALA A 94 -3.56 3.62 -11.99
N ASN A 95 -3.53 2.68 -11.04
CA ASN A 95 -3.91 2.95 -9.64
C ASN A 95 -2.85 3.83 -8.95
N ILE A 96 -1.57 3.67 -9.30
CA ILE A 96 -0.49 4.50 -8.75
C ILE A 96 -0.66 5.96 -9.18
N TYR A 97 -0.98 6.22 -10.43
CA TYR A 97 -1.22 7.59 -10.91
C TYR A 97 -2.42 8.25 -10.21
N ARG A 98 -3.49 7.48 -10.00
CA ARG A 98 -4.66 7.98 -9.25
C ARG A 98 -4.33 8.21 -7.78
N MET A 99 -3.51 7.34 -7.20
CA MET A 99 -3.04 7.53 -5.82
C MET A 99 -2.19 8.79 -5.69
N GLY A 100 -1.36 9.13 -6.69
CA GLY A 100 -0.62 10.39 -6.71
C GLY A 100 -1.54 11.61 -6.60
N LEU A 101 -2.61 11.65 -7.39
CA LEU A 101 -3.61 12.72 -7.28
C LEU A 101 -4.29 12.74 -5.90
N SER A 102 -4.54 11.57 -5.32
CA SER A 102 -5.16 11.47 -3.98
C SER A 102 -4.21 11.90 -2.88
N ALA A 103 -2.93 11.51 -2.95
CA ALA A 103 -1.90 11.96 -2.00
C ALA A 103 -1.75 13.48 -2.02
N TYR A 104 -1.73 14.08 -3.21
CA TYR A 104 -1.71 15.53 -3.35
C TYR A 104 -2.93 16.20 -2.70
N ARG A 105 -4.14 15.65 -2.90
CA ARG A 105 -5.36 16.13 -2.26
C ARG A 105 -5.36 15.95 -0.75
N ILE A 106 -4.79 14.85 -0.25
CA ILE A 106 -4.63 14.61 1.20
C ILE A 106 -3.70 15.68 1.79
N ALA A 107 -2.57 15.96 1.16
CA ALA A 107 -1.67 17.03 1.58
C ALA A 107 -2.38 18.41 1.60
N MET A 108 -3.19 18.71 0.58
CA MET A 108 -4.02 19.93 0.57
C MET A 108 -4.99 19.97 1.75
N ILE A 109 -5.68 18.87 2.05
CA ILE A 109 -6.65 18.80 3.14
C ILE A 109 -5.95 19.00 4.49
N LEU A 110 -4.81 18.32 4.71
CA LEU A 110 -4.03 18.47 5.93
C LEU A 110 -3.55 19.91 6.11
N SER A 111 -3.06 20.55 5.06
CA SER A 111 -2.64 21.95 5.11
C SER A 111 -3.79 22.92 5.38
N ILE A 112 -4.98 22.67 4.83
CA ILE A 112 -6.17 23.47 5.10
C ILE A 112 -6.64 23.32 6.54
N THR A 113 -6.54 22.13 7.14
CA THR A 113 -6.96 21.93 8.54
C THR A 113 -6.13 22.74 9.54
N ARG A 114 -4.91 23.14 9.15
CA ARG A 114 -4.07 24.05 9.95
C ARG A 114 -4.56 25.51 9.98
N LEU A 115 -5.53 25.85 9.13
CA LEU A 115 -6.14 27.19 9.13
C LEU A 115 -7.25 27.36 10.18
N GLU A 116 -7.44 26.38 11.04
CA GLU A 116 -8.41 26.46 12.14
C GLU A 116 -8.14 27.71 13.00
N GLY A 117 -9.20 28.46 13.29
CA GLY A 117 -9.12 29.69 14.10
C GLY A 117 -8.56 30.91 13.37
N THR A 118 -8.21 30.83 12.09
CA THR A 118 -7.80 32.02 11.32
C THR A 118 -9.01 32.83 10.91
N THR A 119 -8.89 34.16 11.02
CA THR A 119 -9.92 35.10 10.57
C THR A 119 -9.79 35.51 9.11
N SER A 120 -8.60 35.32 8.53
CA SER A 120 -8.29 35.69 7.15
C SER A 120 -7.64 34.52 6.44
N LEU A 121 -8.17 34.16 5.27
CA LEU A 121 -7.63 33.10 4.43
C LEU A 121 -6.53 33.65 3.53
N PRO A 122 -5.39 32.96 3.44
CA PRO A 122 -4.33 33.32 2.49
C PRO A 122 -4.81 33.11 1.04
N GLU A 123 -4.13 33.73 0.09
CA GLU A 123 -4.34 33.45 -1.34
C GLU A 123 -3.60 32.20 -1.80
N CYS A 124 -2.48 31.90 -1.15
CA CYS A 124 -1.64 30.73 -1.42
C CYS A 124 -1.27 30.04 -0.11
N ILE A 125 -1.34 28.71 -0.13
CA ILE A 125 -0.85 27.82 0.96
C ILE A 125 0.33 27.05 0.41
N ILE A 126 1.47 27.14 1.10
CA ILE A 126 2.62 26.29 0.86
C ILE A 126 2.51 25.10 1.79
N CYS A 127 2.64 23.90 1.23
CA CYS A 127 2.61 22.64 2.00
C CYS A 127 3.70 22.63 3.05
N LYS A 128 3.39 22.10 4.24
CA LYS A 128 4.43 21.77 5.22
C LYS A 128 4.97 20.36 4.97
N ASP A 129 6.23 20.13 5.31
CA ASP A 129 6.88 18.83 5.10
C ASP A 129 6.14 17.71 5.84
N GLU A 130 5.66 17.98 7.05
CA GLU A 130 4.89 17.02 7.85
C GLU A 130 3.57 16.61 7.18
N ASP A 131 2.91 17.54 6.48
CA ASP A 131 1.66 17.27 5.78
C ASP A 131 1.91 16.41 4.53
N LEU A 132 2.98 16.71 3.81
CA LEU A 132 3.41 15.89 2.68
C LEU A 132 3.83 14.49 3.13
N GLU A 133 4.65 14.38 4.16
CA GLU A 133 5.07 13.08 4.69
C GLU A 133 3.89 12.24 5.14
N CYS A 134 2.95 12.82 5.86
CA CYS A 134 1.72 12.14 6.27
C CYS A 134 0.92 11.65 5.05
N ALA A 135 0.78 12.48 4.01
CA ALA A 135 0.09 12.10 2.79
C ALA A 135 0.78 10.95 2.05
N LEU A 136 2.12 10.94 1.99
CA LEU A 136 2.90 9.87 1.37
C LEU A 136 2.84 8.56 2.16
N ILE A 137 2.84 8.61 3.50
CA ILE A 137 2.68 7.42 4.36
C ILE A 137 1.28 6.81 4.16
N ILE A 138 0.24 7.65 4.10
CA ILE A 138 -1.12 7.19 3.81
C ILE A 138 -1.17 6.55 2.42
N ALA A 139 -0.58 7.18 1.41
CA ALA A 139 -0.53 6.67 0.05
C ALA A 139 0.17 5.31 -0.03
N ASP A 140 1.31 5.15 0.64
CA ASP A 140 2.05 3.88 0.70
C ASP A 140 1.19 2.76 1.32
N THR A 141 0.58 3.05 2.45
CA THR A 141 -0.31 2.10 3.14
C THR A 141 -1.47 1.66 2.24
N LEU A 142 -2.13 2.62 1.59
CA LEU A 142 -3.25 2.33 0.69
C LEU A 142 -2.80 1.55 -0.55
N MET A 143 -1.61 1.85 -1.09
CA MET A 143 -1.06 1.10 -2.22
C MET A 143 -0.73 -0.33 -1.87
N GLN A 144 -0.17 -0.60 -0.68
CA GLN A 144 0.06 -1.96 -0.20
C GLN A 144 -1.24 -2.74 -0.07
N HIS A 145 -2.30 -2.13 0.46
CA HIS A 145 -3.62 -2.75 0.57
C HIS A 145 -4.25 -2.99 -0.81
N ALA A 146 -4.19 -2.00 -1.69
CA ALA A 146 -4.67 -2.13 -3.08
C ALA A 146 -3.95 -3.26 -3.82
N ALA A 147 -2.62 -3.39 -3.65
CA ALA A 147 -1.84 -4.46 -4.26
C ALA A 147 -2.28 -5.84 -3.78
N ARG A 148 -2.55 -6.01 -2.47
CA ARG A 148 -3.07 -7.27 -1.92
C ARG A 148 -4.42 -7.63 -2.52
N ILE A 149 -5.34 -6.67 -2.60
CA ILE A 149 -6.67 -6.92 -3.17
C ILE A 149 -6.56 -7.22 -4.66
N PHE A 150 -5.75 -6.45 -5.40
CA PHE A 150 -5.57 -6.65 -6.83
C PHE A 150 -5.00 -8.04 -7.14
N SER A 151 -4.02 -8.51 -6.36
CA SER A 151 -3.46 -9.86 -6.52
C SER A 151 -4.48 -10.97 -6.26
N THR A 152 -5.46 -10.77 -5.36
CA THR A 152 -6.52 -11.76 -5.08
C THR A 152 -7.66 -11.73 -6.10
N LEU A 153 -7.85 -10.62 -6.81
CA LEU A 153 -8.92 -10.46 -7.79
C LEU A 153 -8.54 -10.90 -9.20
N LEU A 154 -7.23 -11.00 -9.49
CA LEU A 154 -6.77 -11.53 -10.78
C LEU A 154 -7.12 -13.01 -10.85
N PRO A 155 -7.79 -13.47 -11.94
CA PRO A 155 -8.04 -14.90 -12.11
C PRO A 155 -6.70 -15.62 -12.20
N SER A 156 -6.53 -16.63 -11.35
CA SER A 156 -5.41 -17.56 -11.45
C SER A 156 -5.42 -18.17 -12.84
N LYS A 157 -4.35 -18.02 -13.60
CA LYS A 157 -4.16 -18.89 -14.78
C LYS A 157 -3.99 -20.28 -14.21
N GLU A 158 -4.91 -21.19 -14.55
CA GLU A 158 -4.82 -22.60 -14.18
C GLU A 158 -3.41 -23.11 -14.56
N GLY A 159 -2.59 -23.38 -13.57
CA GLY A 159 -1.30 -24.06 -13.76
C GLY A 159 -0.15 -23.69 -12.85
N ASP A 160 -0.07 -22.50 -12.26
CA ASP A 160 1.15 -22.05 -11.57
C ASP A 160 0.92 -21.27 -10.27
N ASP A 161 -0.12 -21.59 -9.49
CA ASP A 161 -0.37 -20.93 -8.21
C ASP A 161 0.38 -21.59 -7.06
N VAL A 162 1.54 -21.08 -6.74
CA VAL A 162 2.10 -21.25 -5.39
C VAL A 162 1.34 -20.26 -4.48
N MET A 163 0.23 -20.71 -3.86
CA MET A 163 -0.55 -20.01 -2.83
C MET A 163 -1.20 -18.67 -3.20
N GLY A 164 -1.67 -18.43 -4.43
CA GLY A 164 -2.32 -17.13 -4.73
C GLY A 164 -1.41 -15.91 -4.63
N ILE A 165 -0.11 -16.12 -4.47
CA ILE A 165 0.92 -15.09 -4.47
C ILE A 165 1.47 -14.95 -5.88
N LYS A 166 1.09 -13.88 -6.58
CA LYS A 166 1.60 -13.62 -7.92
C LYS A 166 2.98 -12.97 -7.82
N LEU A 167 4.00 -13.78 -8.02
CA LEU A 167 5.36 -13.30 -8.22
C LEU A 167 5.49 -12.69 -9.62
N SER A 168 6.40 -11.73 -9.82
CA SER A 168 6.74 -11.30 -11.18
C SER A 168 7.31 -12.48 -11.98
N PRO A 169 7.15 -12.56 -13.32
CA PRO A 169 7.63 -13.68 -14.11
C PRO A 169 9.12 -13.98 -13.92
N LYS A 170 9.93 -12.95 -13.66
CA LYS A 170 11.36 -13.11 -13.34
C LYS A 170 11.59 -13.63 -11.92
N SER A 171 10.81 -13.15 -10.95
CA SER A 171 10.86 -13.60 -9.56
C SER A 171 10.41 -15.05 -9.44
N GLU A 172 9.34 -15.42 -10.12
CA GLU A 172 8.81 -16.79 -10.16
C GLU A 172 9.81 -17.78 -10.75
N LYS A 173 10.41 -17.46 -11.91
CA LYS A 173 11.47 -18.27 -12.52
C LYS A 173 12.67 -18.42 -11.58
N LEU A 174 13.06 -17.36 -10.87
CA LEU A 174 14.13 -17.43 -9.88
C LEU A 174 13.73 -18.34 -8.72
N PHE A 175 12.53 -18.18 -8.18
CA PHE A 175 12.03 -19.00 -7.07
C PHE A 175 11.95 -20.49 -7.45
N ALA A 176 11.44 -20.81 -8.65
CA ALA A 176 11.36 -22.18 -9.17
C ALA A 176 12.76 -22.80 -9.35
N ALA A 177 13.75 -22.02 -9.79
CA ALA A 177 15.12 -22.49 -10.00
C ALA A 177 15.90 -22.72 -8.69
N LEU A 178 15.41 -22.27 -7.55
CA LEU A 178 16.06 -22.46 -6.25
C LEU A 178 15.62 -23.79 -5.62
N PRO A 179 16.53 -24.57 -4.98
CA PRO A 179 16.17 -25.76 -4.23
C PRO A 179 15.42 -25.44 -2.94
N ALA A 180 14.92 -26.46 -2.23
CA ALA A 180 14.18 -26.30 -0.97
C ALA A 180 15.00 -25.55 0.11
N SER A 181 16.31 -25.84 0.19
CA SER A 181 17.27 -25.09 1.02
C SER A 181 18.35 -24.49 0.13
N PHE A 182 18.60 -23.19 0.28
CA PHE A 182 19.53 -22.47 -0.59
C PHE A 182 20.29 -21.36 0.15
N ASN A 183 21.44 -21.00 -0.40
CA ASN A 183 22.25 -19.91 0.11
C ASN A 183 22.39 -18.78 -0.93
N ARG A 184 22.99 -17.65 -0.48
CA ARG A 184 23.22 -16.48 -1.35
C ARG A 184 23.97 -16.80 -2.64
N GLN A 185 24.96 -17.72 -2.61
CA GLN A 185 25.73 -18.08 -3.81
C GLN A 185 24.84 -18.80 -4.83
N MET A 186 23.97 -19.69 -4.39
CA MET A 186 23.02 -20.39 -5.24
C MET A 186 22.01 -19.43 -5.88
N VAL A 187 21.54 -18.44 -5.13
CA VAL A 187 20.68 -17.37 -5.66
C VAL A 187 21.37 -16.61 -6.79
N LEU A 188 22.62 -16.20 -6.57
CA LEU A 188 23.38 -15.45 -7.59
C LEU A 188 23.67 -16.29 -8.83
N ALA A 189 23.98 -17.58 -8.66
CA ALA A 189 24.20 -18.51 -9.77
C ALA A 189 22.90 -18.72 -10.60
N ALA A 190 21.76 -18.91 -9.94
CA ALA A 190 20.47 -19.01 -10.60
C ALA A 190 20.08 -17.70 -11.32
N ALA A 191 20.29 -16.56 -10.67
CA ALA A 191 20.03 -15.24 -11.25
C ALA A 191 20.85 -14.98 -12.50
N GLN A 192 22.14 -15.34 -12.49
CA GLN A 192 23.03 -15.21 -13.66
C GLN A 192 22.52 -16.03 -14.84
N LYS A 193 22.08 -17.27 -14.62
CA LYS A 193 21.50 -18.13 -15.67
C LYS A 193 20.22 -17.56 -16.26
N LEU A 194 19.44 -16.83 -15.46
CA LEU A 194 18.16 -16.23 -15.84
C LEU A 194 18.30 -14.78 -16.36
N GLY A 195 19.51 -14.24 -16.43
CA GLY A 195 19.75 -12.85 -16.87
C GLY A 195 19.20 -11.81 -15.89
N ILE A 196 19.13 -12.14 -14.58
CA ILE A 196 18.63 -11.25 -13.53
C ILE A 196 19.82 -10.56 -12.85
N ALA A 197 19.78 -9.24 -12.73
CA ALA A 197 20.83 -8.48 -12.06
C ALA A 197 20.94 -8.89 -10.57
N LYS A 198 22.18 -8.94 -10.05
CA LYS A 198 22.48 -9.36 -8.66
C LYS A 198 21.62 -8.64 -7.62
N ARG A 199 21.52 -7.30 -7.70
CA ARG A 199 20.72 -6.48 -6.78
C ARG A 199 19.24 -6.84 -6.82
N THR A 200 18.70 -7.13 -8.00
CA THR A 200 17.30 -7.53 -8.19
C THR A 200 17.05 -8.92 -7.60
N ALA A 201 17.97 -9.86 -7.76
CA ALA A 201 17.85 -11.20 -7.19
C ALA A 201 17.88 -11.16 -5.65
N GLU A 202 18.76 -10.35 -5.06
CA GLU A 202 18.83 -10.15 -3.61
C GLU A 202 17.54 -9.48 -3.07
N LYS A 203 16.97 -8.52 -3.80
CA LYS A 203 15.65 -7.92 -3.48
C LYS A 203 14.55 -8.99 -3.49
N TYR A 204 14.48 -9.84 -4.51
CA TYR A 204 13.47 -10.90 -4.58
C TYR A 204 13.56 -11.88 -3.41
N VAL A 205 14.77 -12.29 -3.01
CA VAL A 205 14.94 -13.17 -1.83
C VAL A 205 14.48 -12.46 -0.54
N GLY A 206 14.77 -11.17 -0.39
CA GLY A 206 14.23 -10.38 0.72
C GLY A 206 12.70 -10.38 0.74
N GLU A 207 12.06 -10.24 -0.42
CA GLU A 207 10.60 -10.27 -0.57
C GLU A 207 10.02 -11.67 -0.29
N TYR A 208 10.69 -12.76 -0.69
CA TYR A 208 10.24 -14.12 -0.36
C TYR A 208 10.19 -14.36 1.16
N VAL A 209 11.11 -13.75 1.91
CA VAL A 209 11.14 -13.89 3.38
C VAL A 209 10.17 -12.94 4.07
N SER A 210 10.24 -11.64 3.76
CA SER A 210 9.56 -10.60 4.54
C SER A 210 8.13 -10.30 4.07
N ARG A 211 7.87 -10.46 2.77
CA ARG A 211 6.59 -10.04 2.16
C ARG A 211 5.67 -11.22 1.85
N TYR A 212 6.24 -12.28 1.30
CA TYR A 212 5.46 -13.41 0.80
C TYR A 212 5.46 -14.62 1.73
N ASN A 213 6.31 -14.63 2.75
CA ASN A 213 6.51 -15.77 3.67
C ASN A 213 6.74 -17.11 2.94
N LEU A 214 7.33 -17.06 1.74
CA LEU A 214 7.67 -18.25 0.93
C LEU A 214 8.95 -18.92 1.39
N CYS A 215 9.78 -18.19 2.14
CA CYS A 215 11.05 -18.68 2.66
C CYS A 215 11.22 -18.24 4.12
N LYS A 216 11.89 -19.08 4.91
CA LYS A 216 12.38 -18.73 6.25
C LYS A 216 13.90 -18.54 6.18
N ARG A 217 14.41 -17.53 6.88
CA ARG A 217 15.84 -17.37 7.09
C ARG A 217 16.27 -18.26 8.25
N VAL A 218 17.07 -19.27 7.99
CA VAL A 218 17.52 -20.25 9.01
C VAL A 218 18.84 -19.81 9.63
N ASP A 219 19.73 -19.20 8.83
CA ASP A 219 21.05 -18.75 9.28
C ASP A 219 21.50 -17.56 8.42
N ASN A 220 22.67 -17.00 8.74
CA ASN A 220 23.23 -15.88 7.99
C ASN A 220 23.49 -16.27 6.53
N GLY A 221 22.60 -15.79 5.64
CA GLY A 221 22.66 -16.09 4.20
C GLY A 221 22.15 -17.46 3.79
N LYS A 222 21.47 -18.21 4.67
CA LYS A 222 20.80 -19.47 4.36
C LYS A 222 19.30 -19.34 4.50
N TYR A 223 18.57 -19.90 3.55
CA TYR A 223 17.13 -19.81 3.44
C TYR A 223 16.53 -21.18 3.15
N GLU A 224 15.33 -21.42 3.63
CA GLU A 224 14.53 -22.62 3.35
C GLU A 224 13.16 -22.20 2.82
N LYS A 225 12.69 -22.89 1.79
CA LYS A 225 11.32 -22.74 1.30
C LYS A 225 10.36 -23.28 2.38
N VAL A 226 9.29 -22.58 2.59
CA VAL A 226 8.23 -23.01 3.54
C VAL A 226 7.39 -24.09 2.85
N ASP A 227 7.35 -25.29 3.41
CA ASP A 227 6.45 -26.36 2.97
C ASP A 227 5.02 -26.01 3.41
N LEU A 228 4.17 -25.78 2.43
CA LEU A 228 2.82 -25.25 2.59
C LEU A 228 1.78 -26.34 2.88
N THR A 229 2.19 -27.59 2.88
CA THR A 229 1.34 -28.77 3.13
C THR A 229 1.08 -29.04 4.62
N GLU A 230 1.89 -28.51 5.53
CA GLU A 230 1.76 -28.81 6.96
C GLU A 230 0.76 -27.93 7.74
N ASN A 231 0.29 -26.80 7.17
CA ASN A 231 -0.57 -25.86 7.91
C ASN A 231 -2.09 -26.12 7.81
N GLN A 232 -2.52 -27.28 7.27
CA GLN A 232 -3.96 -27.63 7.18
C GLN A 232 -4.44 -28.65 8.23
N GLN A 233 -3.61 -29.11 9.16
CA GLN A 233 -4.01 -30.18 10.08
C GLN A 233 -4.25 -29.78 11.54
N ASP A 234 -4.17 -28.51 11.93
CA ASP A 234 -4.35 -28.14 13.35
C ASP A 234 -5.46 -27.11 13.61
N SER A 235 -6.62 -27.33 13.01
CA SER A 235 -7.84 -26.63 13.40
C SER A 235 -9.02 -27.58 13.51
N THR A 236 -8.91 -28.55 14.44
CA THR A 236 -10.09 -29.27 14.95
C THR A 236 -10.44 -28.64 16.30
N PRO A 237 -11.64 -28.04 16.44
CA PRO A 237 -12.06 -27.50 17.73
C PRO A 237 -12.45 -28.65 18.69
N ARG A 238 -11.92 -28.58 19.87
CA ARG A 238 -12.50 -29.23 21.05
C ARG A 238 -13.42 -28.28 21.78
#